data_bf547a0e875154529b52a8149155bb4f
#
_entry.id   bf547a0e875154529b52a8149155bb4f
#
_cell.length_a   1.000
_cell.length_b   1.000
_cell.length_c   1.000
_cell.angle_alpha   90.00
_cell.angle_beta   90.00
_cell.angle_gamma   90.00
#
_symmetry.space_group_name_H-M   'P 1'
#
loop_
_entity.id
_entity.type
_entity.pdbx_description
1 polymer ?
#
loop_
_entity_poly.entity_id
_entity_poly.type
_entity_poly.pdbx_seq_one_letter_code
_entity_poly.pdbx_strand_id
1 'polypeptide(L)'
;MLRLSKLTDYAVVVLARLPRDGAAPSGAVQTAQSLAADTGIAEPTVAKVLKLLAHAGLAEGVRGPRGGYRLTRPLESVPLSEVIVAIDGPIALTACVDGGTGMCEAESICPVRGRWDPVNDAIRRALSGITVADLAPPPRRPASSTAFHALAE
;
A
#
# COMPACT_ATOMS: atom_id res chain seq x y z
N MET A 1 8.78 19.07 7.29
CA MET A 1 8.76 17.71 7.86
C MET A 1 8.14 16.80 6.81
N LEU A 2 8.88 15.81 6.34
CA LEU A 2 8.37 14.80 5.41
C LEU A 2 7.35 13.92 6.16
N ARG A 3 6.11 13.93 5.70
CA ARG A 3 5.03 13.16 6.31
C ARG A 3 4.15 12.57 5.21
N LEU A 4 4.02 11.27 5.20
CA LEU A 4 3.04 10.58 4.36
C LEU A 4 1.62 10.85 4.86
N SER A 5 0.66 10.83 3.95
CA SER A 5 -0.74 10.97 4.33
C SER A 5 -1.21 9.76 5.16
N LYS A 6 -2.21 9.95 6.00
CA LYS A 6 -2.88 8.83 6.67
C LYS A 6 -3.46 7.82 5.68
N LEU A 7 -3.83 8.28 4.50
CA LEU A 7 -4.42 7.43 3.48
C LEU A 7 -3.37 6.46 2.91
N THR A 8 -2.12 6.89 2.75
CA THR A 8 -1.00 6.03 2.34
C THR A 8 -0.68 4.98 3.41
N ASP A 9 -0.67 5.36 4.69
CA ASP A 9 -0.52 4.41 5.79
C ASP A 9 -1.63 3.34 5.76
N TYR A 10 -2.88 3.75 5.60
CA TYR A 10 -4.01 2.83 5.46
C TYR A 10 -3.91 1.95 4.21
N ALA A 11 -3.34 2.46 3.10
CA ALA A 11 -3.13 1.65 1.90
C ALA A 11 -2.15 0.50 2.14
N VAL A 12 -1.06 0.74 2.87
CA VAL A 12 -0.12 -0.31 3.27
C VAL A 12 -0.80 -1.36 4.15
N VAL A 13 -1.60 -0.91 5.14
CA VAL A 13 -2.37 -1.82 6.03
C VAL A 13 -3.36 -2.66 5.24
N VAL A 14 -4.10 -2.05 4.30
CA VAL A 14 -5.09 -2.74 3.46
C VAL A 14 -4.40 -3.76 2.54
N LEU A 15 -3.31 -3.38 1.85
CA LEU A 15 -2.54 -4.30 1.01
C LEU A 15 -2.01 -5.51 1.79
N ALA A 16 -1.52 -5.29 3.02
CA ALA A 16 -1.02 -6.35 3.88
C ALA A 16 -2.10 -7.37 4.31
N ARG A 17 -3.38 -7.02 4.16
CA ARG A 17 -4.53 -7.88 4.50
C ARG A 17 -5.21 -8.51 3.30
N LEU A 18 -4.93 -8.03 2.09
CA LEU A 18 -5.50 -8.63 0.87
C LEU A 18 -4.95 -10.04 0.64
N PRO A 19 -5.80 -10.98 0.20
CA PRO A 19 -5.36 -12.33 -0.13
C PRO A 19 -4.41 -12.30 -1.33
N ARG A 20 -3.44 -13.22 -1.29
CA ARG A 20 -2.46 -13.46 -2.36
C ARG A 20 -2.93 -14.62 -3.23
N ASP A 21 -2.71 -14.53 -4.53
CA ASP A 21 -2.85 -15.71 -5.38
C ASP A 21 -1.85 -16.79 -4.91
N GLY A 22 -2.37 -18.02 -4.66
CA GLY A 22 -1.57 -19.16 -4.23
C GLY A 22 -1.42 -19.37 -2.72
N ALA A 23 -1.74 -18.40 -1.86
CA ALA A 23 -1.69 -18.54 -0.39
C ALA A 23 -3.08 -18.83 0.24
N ALA A 24 -4.14 -18.69 -0.54
CA ALA A 24 -5.51 -18.99 -0.17
C ALA A 24 -6.15 -19.87 -1.27
N PRO A 25 -7.30 -20.54 -1.01
CA PRO A 25 -8.03 -21.25 -2.05
C PRO A 25 -8.19 -20.37 -3.28
N SER A 26 -7.94 -20.94 -4.46
CA SER A 26 -7.99 -20.24 -5.75
C SER A 26 -9.24 -19.36 -5.83
N GLY A 27 -9.07 -18.05 -6.01
CA GLY A 27 -10.17 -17.10 -6.09
C GLY A 27 -10.53 -16.39 -4.77
N ALA A 28 -9.74 -16.50 -3.69
CA ALA A 28 -9.99 -15.76 -2.46
C ALA A 28 -9.97 -14.25 -2.71
N VAL A 29 -11.01 -13.57 -2.25
CA VAL A 29 -11.15 -12.11 -2.29
C VAL A 29 -11.60 -11.59 -0.93
N GLN A 30 -11.33 -10.31 -0.64
CA GLN A 30 -11.87 -9.64 0.53
C GLN A 30 -12.69 -8.43 0.13
N THR A 31 -13.80 -8.22 0.83
CA THR A 31 -14.66 -7.04 0.64
C THR A 31 -14.13 -5.85 1.44
N ALA A 32 -14.54 -4.63 1.07
CA ALA A 32 -14.22 -3.44 1.84
C ALA A 32 -14.74 -3.54 3.29
N GLN A 33 -15.92 -4.13 3.48
CA GLN A 33 -16.52 -4.37 4.80
C GLN A 33 -15.68 -5.34 5.64
N SER A 34 -15.23 -6.46 5.06
CA SER A 34 -14.38 -7.43 5.77
C SER A 34 -13.05 -6.79 6.18
N LEU A 35 -12.41 -6.06 5.26
CA LEU A 35 -11.16 -5.34 5.53
C LEU A 35 -11.33 -4.25 6.60
N ALA A 36 -12.48 -3.56 6.61
CA ALA A 36 -12.79 -2.57 7.64
C ALA A 36 -12.90 -3.22 9.02
N ALA A 37 -13.57 -4.37 9.11
CA ALA A 37 -13.68 -5.15 10.36
C ALA A 37 -12.31 -5.65 10.84
N ASP A 38 -11.45 -6.13 9.91
CA ASP A 38 -10.13 -6.68 10.24
C ASP A 38 -9.09 -5.60 10.63
N THR A 39 -9.22 -4.40 10.09
CA THR A 39 -8.23 -3.32 10.27
C THR A 39 -8.66 -2.25 11.26
N GLY A 40 -9.95 -2.16 11.57
CA GLY A 40 -10.53 -1.05 12.34
C GLY A 40 -10.61 0.28 11.59
N ILE A 41 -10.31 0.28 10.28
CA ILE A 41 -10.42 1.46 9.43
C ILE A 41 -11.88 1.58 8.96
N ALA A 42 -12.44 2.79 8.96
CA ALA A 42 -13.81 3.03 8.50
C ALA A 42 -14.03 2.52 7.06
N GLU A 43 -15.10 1.79 6.81
CA GLU A 43 -15.40 1.16 5.52
C GLU A 43 -15.33 2.12 4.33
N PRO A 44 -15.87 3.38 4.37
CA PRO A 44 -15.75 4.32 3.28
C PRO A 44 -14.28 4.67 2.94
N THR A 45 -13.41 4.69 3.95
CA THR A 45 -11.97 4.93 3.77
C THR A 45 -11.31 3.73 3.11
N VAL A 46 -11.63 2.51 3.56
CA VAL A 46 -11.14 1.26 2.94
C VAL A 46 -11.59 1.19 1.48
N ALA A 47 -12.86 1.48 1.18
CA ALA A 47 -13.39 1.48 -0.18
C ALA A 47 -12.67 2.50 -1.08
N LYS A 48 -12.37 3.71 -0.56
CA LYS A 48 -11.60 4.72 -1.27
C LYS A 48 -10.18 4.23 -1.57
N VAL A 49 -9.50 3.68 -0.58
CA VAL A 49 -8.14 3.13 -0.72
C VAL A 49 -8.12 2.01 -1.77
N LEU A 50 -9.02 1.04 -1.66
CA LEU A 50 -9.11 -0.07 -2.63
C LEU A 50 -9.33 0.41 -4.06
N LYS A 51 -10.15 1.44 -4.25
CA LYS A 51 -10.39 2.04 -5.56
C LYS A 51 -9.12 2.68 -6.14
N LEU A 52 -8.34 3.39 -5.32
CA LEU A 52 -7.07 4.00 -5.74
C LEU A 52 -6.02 2.92 -6.06
N LEU A 53 -5.91 1.89 -5.22
CA LEU A 53 -5.01 0.76 -5.44
C LEU A 53 -5.36 -0.03 -6.70
N ALA A 54 -6.66 -0.24 -6.95
CA ALA A 54 -7.13 -0.89 -8.16
C ALA A 54 -6.85 -0.06 -9.42
N HIS A 55 -7.01 1.26 -9.34
CA HIS A 55 -6.66 2.17 -10.44
C HIS A 55 -5.18 2.14 -10.77
N ALA A 56 -4.33 2.00 -9.76
CA ALA A 56 -2.87 1.87 -9.91
C ALA A 56 -2.41 0.45 -10.29
N GLY A 57 -3.33 -0.54 -10.41
CA GLY A 57 -2.99 -1.91 -10.73
C GLY A 57 -2.32 -2.70 -9.59
N LEU A 58 -2.37 -2.21 -8.35
CA LEU A 58 -1.84 -2.90 -7.16
C LEU A 58 -2.82 -3.89 -6.56
N ALA A 59 -4.11 -3.66 -6.77
CA ALA A 59 -5.18 -4.58 -6.44
C ALA A 59 -6.12 -4.73 -7.64
N GLU A 60 -6.93 -5.78 -7.65
CA GLU A 60 -8.00 -5.93 -8.62
C GLU A 60 -9.33 -6.25 -7.95
N GLY A 61 -10.40 -5.70 -8.53
CA GLY A 61 -11.77 -5.95 -8.10
C GLY A 61 -12.39 -7.11 -8.87
N VAL A 62 -12.91 -8.08 -8.16
CA VAL A 62 -13.68 -9.21 -8.71
C VAL A 62 -15.16 -8.93 -8.53
N ARG A 63 -15.94 -8.95 -9.61
CA ARG A 63 -17.39 -8.71 -9.59
C ARG A 63 -18.17 -9.98 -9.24
N GLY A 64 -19.38 -9.80 -8.72
CA GLY A 64 -20.35 -10.88 -8.46
C GLY A 64 -20.74 -11.02 -6.99
N PRO A 65 -21.62 -11.98 -6.65
CA PRO A 65 -22.11 -12.20 -5.28
C PRO A 65 -21.00 -12.57 -4.29
N ARG A 66 -19.92 -13.16 -4.79
CA ARG A 66 -18.69 -13.48 -4.04
C ARG A 66 -17.54 -12.56 -4.46
N GLY A 67 -17.85 -11.35 -4.88
CA GLY A 67 -16.87 -10.35 -5.33
C GLY A 67 -16.11 -9.74 -4.16
N GLY A 68 -15.05 -9.03 -4.49
CA GLY A 68 -14.18 -8.35 -3.55
C GLY A 68 -12.90 -7.91 -4.23
N TYR A 69 -11.84 -7.79 -3.47
CA TYR A 69 -10.53 -7.36 -3.95
C TYR A 69 -9.46 -8.38 -3.60
N ARG A 70 -8.44 -8.47 -4.45
CA ARG A 70 -7.24 -9.28 -4.24
C ARG A 70 -6.00 -8.54 -4.75
N LEU A 71 -4.83 -9.00 -4.35
CA LEU A 71 -3.57 -8.48 -4.89
C LEU A 71 -3.38 -8.91 -6.35
N THR A 72 -2.80 -8.03 -7.16
CA THR A 72 -2.42 -8.36 -8.54
C THR A 72 -1.07 -9.06 -8.61
N ARG A 73 -0.23 -8.89 -7.58
CA ARG A 73 1.12 -9.46 -7.47
C ARG A 73 1.56 -9.57 -6.01
N PRO A 74 2.59 -10.39 -5.70
CA PRO A 74 3.10 -10.55 -4.33
C PRO A 74 3.59 -9.22 -3.74
N LEU A 75 3.41 -9.04 -2.41
CA LEU A 75 3.81 -7.81 -1.69
C LEU A 75 5.32 -7.55 -1.75
N GLU A 76 6.11 -8.60 -1.91
CA GLU A 76 7.56 -8.58 -2.08
C GLU A 76 7.97 -7.86 -3.39
N SER A 77 7.06 -7.79 -4.37
CA SER A 77 7.25 -7.11 -5.64
C SER A 77 6.56 -5.74 -5.72
N VAL A 78 5.99 -5.26 -4.61
CA VAL A 78 5.32 -3.95 -4.52
C VAL A 78 6.20 -2.98 -3.76
N PRO A 79 6.97 -2.09 -4.45
CA PRO A 79 7.74 -1.06 -3.80
C PRO A 79 6.84 -0.06 -3.07
N LEU A 80 7.28 0.43 -1.91
CA LEU A 80 6.54 1.43 -1.14
C LEU A 80 6.32 2.72 -1.95
N SER A 81 7.28 3.09 -2.81
CA SER A 81 7.16 4.23 -3.71
C SER A 81 5.95 4.16 -4.63
N GLU A 82 5.57 2.97 -5.13
CA GLU A 82 4.38 2.81 -5.97
C GLU A 82 3.09 3.05 -5.18
N VAL A 83 3.03 2.59 -3.94
CA VAL A 83 1.87 2.84 -3.06
C VAL A 83 1.72 4.33 -2.79
N ILE A 84 2.82 5.03 -2.51
CA ILE A 84 2.82 6.47 -2.28
C ILE A 84 2.31 7.20 -3.53
N VAL A 85 2.84 6.86 -4.70
CA VAL A 85 2.41 7.47 -5.97
C VAL A 85 0.94 7.21 -6.26
N ALA A 86 0.44 6.01 -5.97
CA ALA A 86 -0.96 5.64 -6.16
C ALA A 86 -1.93 6.46 -5.29
N ILE A 87 -1.51 6.84 -4.10
CA ILE A 87 -2.38 7.50 -3.10
C ILE A 87 -2.18 9.00 -3.07
N ASP A 88 -0.93 9.46 -2.98
CA ASP A 88 -0.57 10.88 -2.77
C ASP A 88 -0.07 11.56 -4.05
N GLY A 89 0.18 10.79 -5.11
CA GLY A 89 0.75 11.31 -6.34
C GLY A 89 2.29 11.29 -6.34
N PRO A 90 2.93 11.97 -7.30
CA PRO A 90 4.37 11.94 -7.49
C PRO A 90 5.15 12.31 -6.23
N ILE A 91 6.25 11.61 -5.97
CA ILE A 91 7.15 11.91 -4.85
C ILE A 91 8.01 13.11 -5.23
N ALA A 92 7.62 14.29 -4.73
CA ALA A 92 8.28 15.55 -4.99
C ALA A 92 8.43 16.35 -3.69
N LEU A 93 9.66 16.66 -3.31
CA LEU A 93 9.97 17.43 -2.10
C LEU A 93 9.63 18.91 -2.23
N THR A 94 9.79 19.44 -3.44
CA THR A 94 9.54 20.85 -3.77
C THR A 94 8.84 20.92 -5.12
N ALA A 95 8.22 22.05 -5.42
CA ALA A 95 7.51 22.24 -6.67
C ALA A 95 8.42 22.23 -7.92
N CYS A 96 9.71 22.48 -7.74
CA CYS A 96 10.67 22.59 -8.84
C CYS A 96 11.51 21.32 -9.13
N VAL A 97 11.24 20.22 -8.42
CA VAL A 97 11.87 18.90 -8.75
C VAL A 97 11.04 18.16 -9.78
N ASP A 98 11.66 17.16 -10.42
CA ASP A 98 10.95 16.28 -11.34
C ASP A 98 9.76 15.60 -10.66
N GLY A 99 8.58 15.68 -11.27
CA GLY A 99 7.30 15.24 -10.71
C GLY A 99 6.66 16.22 -9.73
N GLY A 100 7.26 17.39 -9.48
CA GLY A 100 6.64 18.49 -8.72
C GLY A 100 5.55 19.18 -9.52
N THR A 101 4.80 20.08 -8.86
CA THR A 101 3.70 20.82 -9.49
C THR A 101 4.17 21.87 -10.49
N GLY A 102 5.48 22.23 -10.48
CA GLY A 102 6.05 23.27 -11.33
C GLY A 102 5.54 24.69 -11.03
N MET A 103 4.76 24.87 -9.99
CA MET A 103 4.18 26.17 -9.62
C MET A 103 4.94 26.80 -8.43
N CYS A 104 6.15 27.26 -8.70
CA CYS A 104 6.93 28.01 -7.70
C CYS A 104 7.06 29.47 -8.17
N GLU A 105 6.48 30.40 -7.42
CA GLU A 105 6.51 31.84 -7.75
C GLU A 105 7.93 32.41 -7.85
N ALA A 106 8.88 31.85 -7.10
CA ALA A 106 10.27 32.25 -7.09
C ALA A 106 11.16 31.49 -8.08
N GLU A 107 10.60 30.61 -8.93
CA GLU A 107 11.38 29.71 -9.77
C GLU A 107 12.37 30.42 -10.68
N SER A 108 11.98 31.54 -11.28
CA SER A 108 12.81 32.32 -12.22
C SER A 108 14.03 32.98 -11.57
N ILE A 109 13.99 33.28 -10.27
CA ILE A 109 15.03 33.96 -9.52
C ILE A 109 15.66 33.10 -8.42
N CYS A 110 15.26 31.83 -8.33
CA CYS A 110 15.66 30.95 -7.25
C CYS A 110 17.13 30.47 -7.44
N PRO A 111 18.03 30.77 -6.49
CA PRO A 111 19.44 30.37 -6.61
C PRO A 111 19.67 28.87 -6.41
N VAL A 112 18.65 28.13 -5.91
CA VAL A 112 18.70 26.69 -5.64
C VAL A 112 17.81 25.88 -6.59
N ARG A 113 17.33 26.49 -7.69
CA ARG A 113 16.55 25.78 -8.70
C ARG A 113 17.31 24.56 -9.23
N GLY A 114 16.65 23.40 -9.29
CA GLY A 114 17.23 22.13 -9.74
C GLY A 114 18.26 21.51 -8.78
N ARG A 115 18.62 22.16 -7.68
CA ARG A 115 19.57 21.61 -6.71
C ARG A 115 18.94 20.63 -5.73
N TRP A 116 17.60 20.55 -5.70
CA TRP A 116 16.86 19.57 -4.91
C TRP A 116 16.69 18.21 -5.58
N ASP A 117 16.95 18.10 -6.90
CA ASP A 117 16.81 16.84 -7.63
C ASP A 117 17.62 15.70 -7.03
N PRO A 118 18.91 15.84 -6.67
CA PRO A 118 19.66 14.75 -6.06
C PRO A 118 19.07 14.27 -4.72
N VAL A 119 18.50 15.20 -3.93
CA VAL A 119 17.86 14.87 -2.65
C VAL A 119 16.55 14.13 -2.90
N ASN A 120 15.73 14.62 -3.83
CA ASN A 120 14.48 13.99 -4.23
C ASN A 120 14.72 12.57 -4.75
N ASP A 121 15.72 12.39 -5.60
CA ASP A 121 16.09 11.08 -6.13
C ASP A 121 16.61 10.12 -5.07
N ALA A 122 17.34 10.60 -4.08
CA ALA A 122 17.80 9.78 -2.96
C ALA A 122 16.61 9.23 -2.16
N ILE A 123 15.59 10.06 -1.92
CA ILE A 123 14.35 9.65 -1.22
C ILE A 123 13.56 8.67 -2.07
N ARG A 124 13.38 8.96 -3.38
CA ARG A 124 12.69 8.04 -4.30
C ARG A 124 13.37 6.67 -4.33
N ARG A 125 14.69 6.62 -4.41
CA ARG A 125 15.47 5.36 -4.37
C ARG A 125 15.29 4.62 -3.05
N ALA A 126 15.35 5.32 -1.92
CA ALA A 126 15.14 4.70 -0.61
C ALA A 126 13.75 4.06 -0.49
N LEU A 127 12.69 4.76 -0.92
CA LEU A 127 11.32 4.27 -0.90
C LEU A 127 11.07 3.15 -1.93
N SER A 128 11.81 3.13 -3.03
CA SER A 128 11.73 2.06 -4.03
C SER A 128 12.48 0.79 -3.61
N GLY A 129 13.44 0.92 -2.69
CA GLY A 129 14.18 -0.22 -2.13
C GLY A 129 13.47 -0.94 -1.00
N ILE A 130 12.35 -0.40 -0.50
CA ILE A 130 11.52 -0.99 0.55
C ILE A 130 10.22 -1.48 -0.07
N THR A 131 9.84 -2.72 0.21
CA THR A 131 8.59 -3.32 -0.28
C THR A 131 7.49 -3.25 0.77
N VAL A 132 6.24 -3.43 0.34
CA VAL A 132 5.11 -3.54 1.27
C VAL A 132 5.27 -4.77 2.18
N ALA A 133 5.91 -5.83 1.70
CA ALA A 133 6.20 -7.02 2.51
C ALA A 133 7.11 -6.72 3.70
N ASP A 134 8.06 -5.79 3.56
CA ASP A 134 8.97 -5.39 4.64
C ASP A 134 8.24 -4.68 5.79
N LEU A 135 7.10 -4.06 5.48
CA LEU A 135 6.24 -3.37 6.45
C LEU A 135 5.09 -4.23 6.96
N ALA A 136 4.74 -5.30 6.23
CA ALA A 136 3.65 -6.17 6.59
C ALA A 136 4.03 -7.01 7.82
N PRO A 137 3.08 -7.23 8.78
CA PRO A 137 3.33 -8.16 9.86
C PRO A 137 3.55 -9.57 9.28
N PRO A 138 4.41 -10.39 9.91
CA PRO A 138 4.62 -11.76 9.47
C PRO A 138 3.26 -12.50 9.42
N PRO A 139 3.06 -13.43 8.47
CA PRO A 139 1.84 -14.20 8.35
C PRO A 139 1.54 -14.86 9.70
N ARG A 140 0.31 -14.68 10.22
CA ARG A 140 -0.12 -15.38 11.43
C ARG A 140 0.02 -16.87 11.15
N ARG A 141 0.95 -17.54 11.86
CA ARG A 141 0.99 -19.00 11.88
C ARG A 141 -0.39 -19.47 12.35
N PRO A 142 -1.05 -20.39 11.64
CA PRO A 142 -2.26 -20.99 12.16
C PRO A 142 -1.92 -21.51 13.55
N ALA A 143 -2.75 -21.17 14.54
CA ALA A 143 -2.61 -21.73 15.88
C ALA A 143 -2.54 -23.24 15.70
N SER A 144 -1.41 -23.86 16.04
CA SER A 144 -1.30 -25.29 16.08
C SER A 144 -2.38 -25.78 17.02
N SER A 145 -3.39 -26.42 16.48
CA SER A 145 -4.36 -27.19 17.25
C SER A 145 -3.57 -28.25 18.02
N THR A 146 -3.18 -27.89 19.23
CA THR A 146 -2.72 -28.89 20.18
C THR A 146 -3.94 -29.73 20.51
N ALA A 147 -4.11 -30.82 19.78
CA ALA A 147 -5.03 -31.86 20.14
C ALA A 147 -4.62 -32.32 21.55
N PHE A 148 -5.39 -31.93 22.55
CA PHE A 148 -5.37 -32.56 23.86
C PHE A 148 -5.82 -34.00 23.63
N HIS A 149 -4.85 -34.88 23.52
CA HIS A 149 -5.10 -36.31 23.65
C HIS A 149 -5.31 -36.53 25.15
N ALA A 150 -6.59 -36.50 25.58
CA ALA A 150 -6.97 -37.00 26.89
C ALA A 150 -6.69 -38.51 26.88
N LEU A 151 -5.68 -38.90 27.59
CA LEU A 151 -5.52 -40.28 28.05
C LEU A 151 -6.66 -40.56 29.02
N ALA A 152 -7.60 -41.37 28.58
CA ALA A 152 -8.57 -42.05 29.45
C ALA A 152 -7.93 -43.37 29.89
N GLU A 153 -7.59 -43.49 31.14
CA GLU A 153 -7.55 -44.76 31.88
C GLU A 153 -8.89 -45.01 32.54
#